data_30ca7b6c88bcc6f562cdab9da5cbdae8
#
_entry.id   30ca7b6c88bcc6f562cdab9da5cbdae8
#
_cell.length_a   1.000
_cell.length_b   1.000
_cell.length_c   1.000
_cell.angle_alpha   90.00
_cell.angle_beta   90.00
_cell.angle_gamma   90.00
#
_symmetry.space_group_name_H-M   'P 1'
#
loop_
_entity.id
_entity.type
_entity.pdbx_description
1 polymer ?
#
loop_
_entity_poly.entity_id
_entity_poly.type
_entity_poly.pdbx_seq_one_letter_code
_entity_poly.pdbx_strand_id
1 'polypeptide(L)'
;MLDGNWRSVVDRSLIPIGRSLHRAGVTADAVTVVGIIMAAGASVVIGLGYLRLGFALLVLTGVPDALDGPVAKASGTASPRGAFFDSVSDRLTDALLLGGVAWYLAGTRPGHLVMLPVAVLVLSLLISYQRAKAESLDLNAKGGLMERAERFIVLAIGLLFSEALIVVLWLMLVLSAITAVQRFAKVWRQASLERDTPYQRRAARRRQLRVERRAERRQRLVARRRVERRPR
;
A
#
# COMPACT_ATOMS: atom_id res chain seq x y z
N MET A 1 -1.67 -13.87 4.12
CA MET A 1 -2.51 -14.98 3.61
C MET A 1 -4.01 -14.70 3.64
N LEU A 2 -4.46 -13.66 4.32
CA LEU A 2 -5.87 -13.25 4.36
C LEU A 2 -6.29 -12.37 3.16
N ASP A 3 -5.38 -12.03 2.27
CA ASP A 3 -5.47 -10.90 1.34
C ASP A 3 -6.27 -11.13 0.04
N GLY A 4 -6.63 -12.35 -0.32
CA GLY A 4 -7.30 -12.61 -1.61
C GLY A 4 -8.82 -12.69 -1.52
N ASN A 5 -9.34 -13.54 -0.66
CA ASN A 5 -10.78 -13.83 -0.59
C ASN A 5 -11.53 -12.93 0.39
N TRP A 6 -10.91 -12.55 1.51
CA TRP A 6 -11.54 -11.68 2.51
C TRP A 6 -11.76 -10.25 1.99
N ARG A 7 -10.77 -9.68 1.29
CA ARG A 7 -10.94 -8.35 0.68
C ARG A 7 -12.12 -8.30 -0.30
N SER A 8 -12.29 -9.33 -1.11
CA SER A 8 -13.41 -9.35 -2.07
C SER A 8 -14.78 -9.47 -1.40
N VAL A 9 -14.87 -10.15 -0.25
CA VAL A 9 -16.10 -10.28 0.53
C VAL A 9 -16.41 -8.98 1.28
N VAL A 10 -15.41 -8.41 1.95
CA VAL A 10 -15.51 -7.13 2.66
C VAL A 10 -15.84 -5.99 1.68
N ASP A 11 -15.14 -5.90 0.55
CA ASP A 11 -15.41 -4.92 -0.50
C ASP A 11 -16.87 -4.98 -0.98
N ARG A 12 -17.40 -6.18 -1.24
CA ARG A 12 -18.80 -6.34 -1.67
C ARG A 12 -19.79 -5.90 -0.61
N SER A 13 -19.52 -6.18 0.66
CA SER A 13 -20.39 -5.80 1.77
C SER A 13 -20.37 -4.29 2.03
N LEU A 14 -19.26 -3.61 1.72
CA LEU A 14 -19.09 -2.17 1.94
C LEU A 14 -19.53 -1.30 0.76
N ILE A 15 -19.72 -1.86 -0.44
CA ILE A 15 -20.22 -1.11 -1.62
C ILE A 15 -21.53 -0.38 -1.35
N PRO A 16 -22.57 -0.99 -0.70
CA PRO A 16 -23.81 -0.27 -0.39
C PRO A 16 -23.60 0.95 0.52
N ILE A 17 -22.71 0.80 1.51
CA ILE A 17 -22.36 1.89 2.44
C ILE A 17 -21.62 3.00 1.68
N GLY A 18 -20.63 2.62 0.84
CA GLY A 18 -19.94 3.57 -0.03
C GLY A 18 -20.87 4.37 -0.94
N ARG A 19 -21.90 3.72 -1.51
CA ARG A 19 -22.93 4.39 -2.30
C ARG A 19 -23.78 5.37 -1.48
N SER A 20 -24.12 5.01 -0.26
CA SER A 20 -24.91 5.88 0.63
C SER A 20 -24.10 7.11 1.04
N LEU A 21 -22.83 6.95 1.38
CA LEU A 21 -21.90 8.04 1.68
C LEU A 21 -21.71 8.96 0.48
N HIS A 22 -21.52 8.39 -0.71
CA HIS A 22 -21.42 9.19 -1.93
C HIS A 22 -22.70 10.00 -2.22
N ARG A 23 -23.88 9.42 -2.03
CA ARG A 23 -25.16 10.15 -2.15
C ARG A 23 -25.30 11.28 -1.14
N ALA A 24 -24.69 11.15 0.03
CA ALA A 24 -24.62 12.19 1.05
C ALA A 24 -23.56 13.26 0.75
N GLY A 25 -22.86 13.18 -0.41
CA GLY A 25 -21.83 14.14 -0.81
C GLY A 25 -20.44 13.88 -0.19
N VAL A 26 -20.26 12.75 0.49
CA VAL A 26 -18.97 12.39 1.10
C VAL A 26 -18.02 11.86 0.03
N THR A 27 -16.84 12.48 -0.08
CA THR A 27 -15.77 12.04 -1.00
C THR A 27 -14.85 11.03 -0.35
N ALA A 28 -14.16 10.19 -1.15
CA ALA A 28 -13.15 9.27 -0.64
C ALA A 28 -12.01 10.01 0.10
N ASP A 29 -11.54 11.12 -0.46
CA ASP A 29 -10.51 11.96 0.17
C ASP A 29 -10.96 12.47 1.56
N ALA A 30 -12.24 12.84 1.73
CA ALA A 30 -12.78 13.27 3.02
C ALA A 30 -12.79 12.12 4.05
N VAL A 31 -13.13 10.91 3.62
CA VAL A 31 -13.10 9.71 4.48
C VAL A 31 -11.66 9.43 4.95
N THR A 32 -10.69 9.51 4.05
CA THR A 32 -9.27 9.34 4.38
C THR A 32 -8.78 10.41 5.36
N VAL A 33 -9.16 11.69 5.17
CA VAL A 33 -8.81 12.79 6.10
C VAL A 33 -9.39 12.54 7.49
N VAL A 34 -10.65 12.10 7.58
CA VAL A 34 -11.26 11.72 8.86
C VAL A 34 -10.46 10.60 9.53
N GLY A 35 -10.04 9.58 8.79
CA GLY A 35 -9.17 8.51 9.30
C GLY A 35 -7.86 9.04 9.89
N ILE A 36 -7.20 9.99 9.23
CA ILE A 36 -5.97 10.63 9.74
C ILE A 36 -6.24 11.40 11.03
N ILE A 37 -7.32 12.19 11.09
CA ILE A 37 -7.69 12.94 12.30
C ILE A 37 -7.97 12.00 13.46
N MET A 38 -8.67 10.90 13.22
CA MET A 38 -8.92 9.87 14.22
C MET A 38 -7.63 9.21 14.69
N ALA A 39 -6.70 8.90 13.77
CA ALA A 39 -5.39 8.34 14.11
C ALA A 39 -4.56 9.33 14.95
N ALA A 40 -4.60 10.62 14.65
CA ALA A 40 -3.95 11.65 15.45
C ALA A 40 -4.56 11.72 16.87
N GLY A 41 -5.87 11.68 16.99
CA GLY A 41 -6.56 11.58 18.29
C GLY A 41 -6.17 10.32 19.06
N ALA A 42 -6.15 9.16 18.40
CA ALA A 42 -5.71 7.89 18.97
C ALA A 42 -4.26 7.97 19.45
N SER A 43 -3.37 8.57 18.67
CA SER A 43 -1.96 8.78 19.04
C SER A 43 -1.81 9.57 20.33
N VAL A 44 -2.54 10.68 20.46
CA VAL A 44 -2.52 11.51 21.68
C VAL A 44 -3.05 10.72 22.89
N VAL A 45 -4.17 10.03 22.74
CA VAL A 45 -4.79 9.23 23.79
C VAL A 45 -3.87 8.10 24.25
N ILE A 46 -3.19 7.43 23.32
CA ILE A 46 -2.18 6.41 23.61
C ILE A 46 -1.00 7.02 24.37
N GLY A 47 -0.49 8.15 23.88
CA GLY A 47 0.65 8.87 24.49
C GLY A 47 0.37 9.30 25.92
N LEU A 48 -0.87 9.68 26.23
CA LEU A 48 -1.33 10.02 27.58
C LEU A 48 -1.55 8.79 28.50
N GLY A 49 -1.39 7.57 27.98
CA GLY A 49 -1.49 6.33 28.76
C GLY A 49 -2.88 5.68 28.80
N TYR A 50 -3.87 6.23 28.10
CA TYR A 50 -5.21 5.64 28.01
C TYR A 50 -5.27 4.53 26.95
N LEU A 51 -4.48 3.45 27.14
CA LEU A 51 -4.24 2.44 26.11
C LEU A 51 -5.52 1.74 25.63
N ARG A 52 -6.49 1.43 26.53
CA ARG A 52 -7.76 0.81 26.14
C ARG A 52 -8.63 1.72 25.30
N LEU A 53 -8.64 3.04 25.59
CA LEU A 53 -9.32 4.03 24.77
C LEU A 53 -8.58 4.19 23.44
N GLY A 54 -7.24 4.17 23.46
CA GLY A 54 -6.40 4.12 22.26
C GLY A 54 -6.71 2.92 21.38
N PHE A 55 -6.92 1.73 21.96
CA PHE A 55 -7.39 0.56 21.25
C PHE A 55 -8.73 0.81 20.53
N ALA A 56 -9.72 1.35 21.26
CA ALA A 56 -11.04 1.62 20.69
C ALA A 56 -10.95 2.62 19.52
N LEU A 57 -10.18 3.70 19.68
CA LEU A 57 -9.95 4.69 18.63
C LEU A 57 -9.17 4.08 17.45
N LEU A 58 -8.15 3.25 17.71
CA LEU A 58 -7.43 2.55 16.65
C LEU A 58 -8.38 1.67 15.84
N VAL A 59 -9.23 0.85 16.47
CA VAL A 59 -10.21 0.03 15.75
C VAL A 59 -11.16 0.90 14.92
N LEU A 60 -11.59 2.03 15.48
CA LEU A 60 -12.44 2.99 14.76
C LEU A 60 -11.73 3.62 13.54
N THR A 61 -10.40 3.84 13.58
CA THR A 61 -9.66 4.34 12.41
C THR A 61 -9.65 3.33 11.25
N GLY A 62 -9.83 2.06 11.52
CA GLY A 62 -9.98 1.03 10.49
C GLY A 62 -11.27 1.15 9.68
N VAL A 63 -12.29 1.86 10.18
CA VAL A 63 -13.57 2.04 9.47
C VAL A 63 -13.42 2.98 8.26
N PRO A 64 -12.88 4.20 8.38
CA PRO A 64 -12.55 5.05 7.23
C PRO A 64 -11.66 4.34 6.20
N ASP A 65 -10.60 3.71 6.65
CA ASP A 65 -9.66 2.96 5.81
C ASP A 65 -10.33 1.82 5.00
N ALA A 66 -11.34 1.17 5.58
CA ALA A 66 -12.12 0.15 4.87
C ALA A 66 -13.14 0.75 3.90
N LEU A 67 -13.55 2.01 4.07
CA LEU A 67 -14.64 2.64 3.32
C LEU A 67 -14.18 3.49 2.14
N ASP A 68 -12.97 4.08 2.16
CA ASP A 68 -12.50 5.01 1.13
C ASP A 68 -12.42 4.35 -0.26
N GLY A 69 -11.91 3.12 -0.37
CA GLY A 69 -11.90 2.34 -1.61
C GLY A 69 -13.30 2.07 -2.18
N PRO A 70 -14.26 1.52 -1.39
CA PRO A 70 -15.65 1.39 -1.79
C PRO A 70 -16.33 2.71 -2.19
N VAL A 71 -16.06 3.81 -1.48
CA VAL A 71 -16.58 5.14 -1.85
C VAL A 71 -16.01 5.60 -3.19
N ALA A 72 -14.69 5.49 -3.39
CA ALA A 72 -14.02 5.85 -4.65
C ALA A 72 -14.54 5.02 -5.84
N LYS A 73 -14.79 3.73 -5.64
CA LYS A 73 -15.38 2.84 -6.66
C LYS A 73 -16.83 3.21 -6.95
N ALA A 74 -17.64 3.52 -5.92
CA ALA A 74 -19.03 3.85 -6.05
C ALA A 74 -19.27 5.20 -6.75
N SER A 75 -18.37 6.16 -6.54
CA SER A 75 -18.40 7.49 -7.15
C SER A 75 -17.77 7.56 -8.55
N GLY A 76 -17.08 6.49 -8.99
CA GLY A 76 -16.31 6.51 -10.24
C GLY A 76 -15.07 7.44 -10.18
N THR A 77 -14.68 7.89 -8.98
CA THR A 77 -13.53 8.82 -8.79
C THR A 77 -12.22 8.10 -8.51
N ALA A 78 -12.19 6.77 -8.65
CA ALA A 78 -10.96 6.00 -8.54
C ALA A 78 -9.90 6.55 -9.51
N SER A 79 -8.80 7.08 -8.98
CA SER A 79 -7.79 7.80 -9.74
C SER A 79 -6.39 7.54 -9.18
N PRO A 80 -5.33 7.74 -9.99
CA PRO A 80 -3.95 7.67 -9.50
C PRO A 80 -3.67 8.65 -8.34
N ARG A 81 -4.32 9.83 -8.34
CA ARG A 81 -4.24 10.79 -7.25
C ARG A 81 -4.80 10.22 -5.94
N GLY A 82 -6.00 9.62 -5.99
CA GLY A 82 -6.62 8.99 -4.82
C GLY A 82 -5.78 7.84 -4.28
N ALA A 83 -5.28 6.95 -5.14
CA ALA A 83 -4.40 5.86 -4.74
C ALA A 83 -3.07 6.34 -4.13
N PHE A 84 -2.51 7.46 -4.60
CA PHE A 84 -1.34 8.10 -4.00
C PHE A 84 -1.68 8.64 -2.61
N PHE A 85 -2.78 9.39 -2.48
CA PHE A 85 -3.21 9.99 -1.23
C PHE A 85 -3.48 8.93 -0.17
N ASP A 86 -4.27 7.89 -0.47
CA ASP A 86 -4.50 6.73 0.38
C ASP A 86 -3.18 6.08 0.83
N SER A 87 -2.30 5.80 -0.14
CA SER A 87 -1.01 5.19 0.15
C SER A 87 -0.13 6.01 1.11
N VAL A 88 -0.12 7.34 1.00
CA VAL A 88 0.64 8.22 1.91
C VAL A 88 -0.04 8.31 3.27
N SER A 89 -1.36 8.43 3.29
CA SER A 89 -2.19 8.50 4.50
C SER A 89 -2.02 7.28 5.38
N ASP A 90 -1.92 6.10 4.79
CA ASP A 90 -1.61 4.85 5.46
C ASP A 90 -0.31 4.91 6.27
N ARG A 91 0.75 5.46 5.67
CA ARG A 91 2.06 5.59 6.33
C ARG A 91 2.04 6.62 7.43
N LEU A 92 1.29 7.70 7.22
CA LEU A 92 1.08 8.73 8.24
C LEU A 92 0.31 8.15 9.44
N THR A 93 -0.74 7.36 9.19
CA THR A 93 -1.50 6.68 10.25
C THR A 93 -0.62 5.71 11.04
N ASP A 94 0.18 4.86 10.37
CA ASP A 94 1.15 3.98 11.04
C ASP A 94 2.12 4.80 11.90
N ALA A 95 2.62 5.94 11.39
CA ALA A 95 3.57 6.79 12.11
C ALA A 95 2.93 7.46 13.33
N LEU A 96 1.69 7.94 13.21
CA LEU A 96 0.96 8.54 14.34
C LEU A 96 0.72 7.51 15.44
N LEU A 97 0.20 6.33 15.12
CA LEU A 97 -0.12 5.30 16.11
C LEU A 97 1.13 4.78 16.82
N LEU A 98 2.18 4.43 16.09
CA LEU A 98 3.44 3.98 16.68
C LEU A 98 4.19 5.13 17.39
N GLY A 99 4.04 6.37 16.92
CA GLY A 99 4.52 7.57 17.59
C GLY A 99 3.85 7.77 18.94
N GLY A 100 2.52 7.58 19.03
CA GLY A 100 1.78 7.61 20.31
C GLY A 100 2.27 6.54 21.29
N VAL A 101 2.54 5.32 20.80
CA VAL A 101 3.12 4.25 21.62
C VAL A 101 4.54 4.62 22.08
N ALA A 102 5.35 5.21 21.21
CA ALA A 102 6.68 5.68 21.58
C ALA A 102 6.62 6.76 22.67
N TRP A 103 5.71 7.72 22.55
CA TRP A 103 5.47 8.73 23.56
C TRP A 103 5.06 8.12 24.91
N TYR A 104 4.10 7.20 24.90
CA TYR A 104 3.70 6.46 26.10
C TYR A 104 4.87 5.76 26.79
N LEU A 105 5.70 5.02 26.02
CA LEU A 105 6.85 4.31 26.57
C LEU A 105 7.93 5.27 27.08
N ALA A 106 8.15 6.40 26.42
CA ALA A 106 9.10 7.41 26.87
C ALA A 106 8.74 7.99 28.25
N GLY A 107 7.44 8.12 28.54
CA GLY A 107 6.96 8.63 29.83
C GLY A 107 6.80 7.57 30.93
N THR A 108 6.71 6.29 30.59
CA THR A 108 6.34 5.23 31.56
C THR A 108 7.41 4.18 31.80
N ARG A 109 8.38 4.04 30.90
CA ARG A 109 9.41 3.00 30.96
C ARG A 109 10.81 3.60 30.78
N PRO A 110 11.73 3.38 31.74
CA PRO A 110 13.12 3.85 31.59
C PRO A 110 13.85 3.08 30.50
N GLY A 111 14.89 3.72 29.92
CA GLY A 111 15.82 3.08 28.97
C GLY A 111 15.36 3.11 27.53
N HIS A 112 15.79 2.10 26.74
CA HIS A 112 15.70 2.14 25.29
C HIS A 112 14.40 1.52 24.71
N LEU A 113 13.41 1.18 25.54
CA LEU A 113 12.15 0.54 25.08
C LEU A 113 11.36 1.42 24.11
N VAL A 114 11.53 2.73 24.17
CA VAL A 114 10.97 3.68 23.19
C VAL A 114 11.44 3.40 21.77
N MET A 115 12.60 2.77 21.59
CA MET A 115 13.12 2.43 20.28
C MET A 115 12.37 1.27 19.61
N LEU A 116 11.60 0.46 20.36
CA LEU A 116 10.83 -0.64 19.79
C LEU A 116 9.77 -0.17 18.78
N PRO A 117 8.80 0.70 19.16
CA PRO A 117 7.81 1.20 18.21
C PRO A 117 8.46 2.00 17.06
N VAL A 118 9.57 2.72 17.31
CA VAL A 118 10.32 3.41 16.26
C VAL A 118 10.92 2.42 15.27
N ALA A 119 11.54 1.33 15.74
CA ALA A 119 12.10 0.29 14.89
C ALA A 119 11.01 -0.45 14.08
N VAL A 120 9.86 -0.73 14.70
CA VAL A 120 8.69 -1.29 14.00
C VAL A 120 8.20 -0.33 12.91
N LEU A 121 8.15 0.98 13.17
CA LEU A 121 7.78 1.98 12.18
C LEU A 121 8.77 2.00 11.01
N VAL A 122 10.07 2.03 11.27
CA VAL A 122 11.11 2.01 10.23
C VAL A 122 10.95 0.78 9.33
N LEU A 123 10.75 -0.41 9.90
CA LEU A 123 10.51 -1.63 9.13
C LEU A 123 9.21 -1.57 8.34
N SER A 124 8.15 -1.00 8.93
CA SER A 124 6.86 -0.79 8.28
C SER A 124 6.99 0.07 7.01
N LEU A 125 7.71 1.18 7.12
CA LEU A 125 8.01 2.07 6.01
C LEU A 125 8.90 1.39 4.96
N LEU A 126 9.92 0.64 5.40
CA LEU A 126 10.80 -0.12 4.51
C LEU A 126 10.04 -1.17 3.69
N ILE A 127 9.17 -1.95 4.33
CA ILE A 127 8.31 -2.95 3.69
C ILE A 127 7.41 -2.27 2.63
N SER A 128 6.84 -1.12 2.98
CA SER A 128 5.99 -0.34 2.07
C SER A 128 6.78 0.23 0.89
N TYR A 129 7.98 0.76 1.15
CA TYR A 129 8.88 1.25 0.11
C TYR A 129 9.35 0.14 -0.84
N GLN A 130 9.71 -1.03 -0.30
CA GLN A 130 10.09 -2.20 -1.12
C GLN A 130 8.96 -2.59 -2.08
N ARG A 131 7.70 -2.54 -1.62
CA ARG A 131 6.54 -2.83 -2.47
C ARG A 131 6.39 -1.77 -3.57
N ALA A 132 6.37 -0.51 -3.22
CA ALA A 132 6.23 0.58 -4.17
C ALA A 132 7.37 0.58 -5.21
N LYS A 133 8.61 0.32 -4.75
CA LYS A 133 9.77 0.23 -5.64
C LYS A 133 9.70 -0.98 -6.57
N ALA A 134 9.29 -2.14 -6.08
CA ALA A 134 9.12 -3.32 -6.91
C ALA A 134 8.01 -3.10 -7.97
N GLU A 135 6.87 -2.54 -7.59
CA GLU A 135 5.79 -2.20 -8.51
C GLU A 135 6.24 -1.21 -9.59
N SER A 136 7.09 -0.24 -9.26
CA SER A 136 7.68 0.70 -10.23
C SER A 136 8.62 0.05 -11.25
N LEU A 137 9.12 -1.15 -10.94
CA LEU A 137 10.00 -1.97 -11.79
C LEU A 137 9.25 -3.13 -12.48
N ASP A 138 7.90 -3.16 -12.40
CA ASP A 138 7.05 -4.26 -12.86
C ASP A 138 7.38 -5.62 -12.19
N LEU A 139 7.86 -5.58 -10.93
CA LEU A 139 8.17 -6.76 -10.12
C LEU A 139 7.11 -6.99 -9.04
N ASN A 140 6.97 -8.24 -8.61
CA ASN A 140 5.98 -8.61 -7.60
C ASN A 140 6.60 -8.70 -6.21
N ALA A 141 6.21 -7.79 -5.32
CA ALA A 141 6.57 -7.78 -3.90
C ALA A 141 5.40 -8.09 -2.95
N LYS A 142 4.28 -8.64 -3.46
CA LYS A 142 3.12 -9.01 -2.63
C LYS A 142 3.46 -10.21 -1.74
N GLY A 143 2.86 -10.23 -0.54
CA GLY A 143 3.03 -11.28 0.46
C GLY A 143 4.08 -10.92 1.51
N GLY A 144 4.01 -11.62 2.62
CA GLY A 144 4.82 -11.47 3.83
C GLY A 144 4.01 -11.95 5.04
N LEU A 145 4.67 -12.09 6.20
CA LEU A 145 4.03 -12.52 7.44
C LEU A 145 3.35 -11.37 8.18
N MET A 146 3.86 -10.14 8.00
CA MET A 146 3.42 -8.94 8.70
C MET A 146 3.16 -7.81 7.69
N GLU A 147 2.04 -7.89 7.00
CA GLU A 147 1.54 -6.79 6.18
C GLU A 147 0.82 -5.75 7.07
N ARG A 148 0.22 -4.71 6.47
CA ARG A 148 -0.39 -3.62 7.24
C ARG A 148 -1.55 -4.07 8.13
N ALA A 149 -2.43 -4.93 7.61
CA ALA A 149 -3.58 -5.41 8.36
C ALA A 149 -3.18 -6.23 9.60
N GLU A 150 -2.19 -7.12 9.44
CA GLU A 150 -1.67 -7.91 10.55
C GLU A 150 -1.00 -7.03 11.60
N ARG A 151 -0.22 -6.01 11.21
CA ARG A 151 0.37 -5.05 12.17
C ARG A 151 -0.69 -4.29 12.95
N PHE A 152 -1.74 -3.87 12.26
CA PHE A 152 -2.85 -3.15 12.86
C PHE A 152 -3.55 -3.99 13.93
N ILE A 153 -3.86 -5.26 13.61
CA ILE A 153 -4.50 -6.21 14.53
C ILE A 153 -3.59 -6.51 15.71
N VAL A 154 -2.32 -6.78 15.47
CA VAL A 154 -1.37 -7.13 16.55
C VAL A 154 -1.13 -5.93 17.46
N LEU A 155 -1.03 -4.71 16.93
CA LEU A 155 -0.95 -3.49 17.74
C LEU A 155 -2.22 -3.28 18.58
N ALA A 156 -3.40 -3.51 17.99
CA ALA A 156 -4.68 -3.43 18.71
C ALA A 156 -4.69 -4.38 19.93
N ILE A 157 -4.22 -5.62 19.76
CA ILE A 157 -4.10 -6.59 20.87
C ILE A 157 -3.16 -6.06 21.95
N GLY A 158 -2.00 -5.47 21.56
CA GLY A 158 -1.05 -4.90 22.50
C GLY A 158 -1.61 -3.70 23.30
N LEU A 159 -2.46 -2.88 22.67
CA LEU A 159 -3.12 -1.75 23.36
C LEU A 159 -4.25 -2.22 24.29
N LEU A 160 -4.98 -3.28 23.90
CA LEU A 160 -6.04 -3.87 24.71
C LEU A 160 -5.47 -4.49 25.98
N PHE A 161 -4.39 -5.26 25.85
CA PHE A 161 -3.67 -5.94 26.93
C PHE A 161 -2.34 -5.21 27.21
N SER A 162 -2.43 -4.13 27.96
CA SER A 162 -1.29 -3.21 28.22
C SER A 162 -0.03 -3.91 28.77
N GLU A 163 -0.19 -4.97 29.53
CA GLU A 163 0.90 -5.78 30.09
C GLU A 163 1.67 -6.55 29.00
N ALA A 164 0.98 -6.91 27.94
CA ALA A 164 1.56 -7.61 26.78
C ALA A 164 2.17 -6.67 25.74
N LEU A 165 1.99 -5.34 25.85
CA LEU A 165 2.38 -4.38 24.83
C LEU A 165 3.85 -4.53 24.40
N ILE A 166 4.77 -4.67 25.34
CA ILE A 166 6.21 -4.82 25.04
C ILE A 166 6.49 -6.11 24.28
N VAL A 167 5.86 -7.23 24.71
CA VAL A 167 5.98 -8.52 24.03
C VAL A 167 5.43 -8.44 22.60
N VAL A 168 4.28 -7.79 22.46
CA VAL A 168 3.65 -7.54 21.17
C VAL A 168 4.54 -6.71 20.25
N LEU A 169 5.18 -5.66 20.75
CA LEU A 169 6.11 -4.84 19.96
C LEU A 169 7.35 -5.64 19.53
N TRP A 170 7.89 -6.50 20.38
CA TRP A 170 8.97 -7.41 19.99
C TRP A 170 8.53 -8.40 18.90
N LEU A 171 7.35 -8.97 19.04
CA LEU A 171 6.79 -9.85 18.03
C LEU A 171 6.60 -9.11 16.69
N MET A 172 6.04 -7.90 16.73
CA MET A 172 5.89 -7.04 15.54
C MET A 172 7.24 -6.74 14.90
N LEU A 173 8.27 -6.42 15.69
CA LEU A 173 9.61 -6.14 15.19
C LEU A 173 10.20 -7.34 14.44
N VAL A 174 10.18 -8.52 15.09
CA VAL A 174 10.75 -9.76 14.50
C VAL A 174 9.99 -10.15 13.21
N LEU A 175 8.67 -10.18 13.26
CA LEU A 175 7.86 -10.57 12.10
C LEU A 175 7.97 -9.55 10.95
N SER A 176 8.09 -8.25 11.26
CA SER A 176 8.33 -7.22 10.25
C SER A 176 9.72 -7.34 9.65
N ALA A 177 10.76 -7.63 10.45
CA ALA A 177 12.10 -7.86 9.95
C ALA A 177 12.14 -9.08 9.01
N ILE A 178 11.52 -10.19 9.40
CA ILE A 178 11.38 -11.38 8.54
C ILE A 178 10.68 -11.01 7.23
N THR A 179 9.57 -10.28 7.30
CA THR A 179 8.81 -9.84 6.12
C THR A 179 9.66 -8.96 5.20
N ALA A 180 10.43 -8.02 5.76
CA ALA A 180 11.33 -7.17 4.98
C ALA A 180 12.40 -7.98 4.23
N VAL A 181 13.01 -8.94 4.92
CA VAL A 181 14.03 -9.84 4.32
C VAL A 181 13.40 -10.73 3.24
N GLN A 182 12.25 -11.36 3.52
CA GLN A 182 11.55 -12.20 2.54
C GLN A 182 11.19 -11.41 1.29
N ARG A 183 10.68 -10.18 1.45
CA ARG A 183 10.29 -9.30 0.36
C ARG A 183 11.51 -8.85 -0.45
N PHE A 184 12.58 -8.45 0.23
CA PHE A 184 13.85 -8.12 -0.42
C PHE A 184 14.39 -9.30 -1.25
N ALA A 185 14.50 -10.48 -0.65
CA ALA A 185 14.99 -11.68 -1.34
C ALA A 185 14.13 -12.06 -2.55
N LYS A 186 12.80 -11.96 -2.42
CA LYS A 186 11.85 -12.21 -3.50
C LYS A 186 12.05 -11.26 -4.68
N VAL A 187 12.15 -9.96 -4.40
CA VAL A 187 12.35 -8.93 -5.44
C VAL A 187 13.74 -9.05 -6.06
N TRP A 188 14.77 -9.28 -5.24
CA TRP A 188 16.14 -9.48 -5.71
C TRP A 188 16.24 -10.64 -6.70
N ARG A 189 15.64 -11.79 -6.37
CA ARG A 189 15.61 -12.96 -7.26
C ARG A 189 14.89 -12.65 -8.58
N GLN A 190 13.80 -11.92 -8.56
CA GLN A 190 13.09 -11.52 -9.77
C GLN A 190 13.89 -10.53 -10.62
N ALA A 191 14.58 -9.58 -9.98
CA ALA A 191 15.41 -8.59 -10.66
C ALA A 191 16.70 -9.19 -11.25
N SER A 192 17.23 -10.26 -10.64
CA SER A 192 18.43 -10.97 -11.12
C SER A 192 18.16 -11.87 -12.34
N LEU A 193 16.89 -12.20 -12.62
CA LEU A 193 16.51 -12.79 -13.89
C LEU A 193 16.58 -11.66 -14.93
N GLU A 194 17.38 -11.83 -16.01
CA GLU A 194 17.48 -10.86 -17.11
C GLU A 194 16.09 -10.61 -17.72
N ARG A 195 15.39 -9.63 -17.19
CA ARG A 195 14.14 -9.12 -17.74
C ARG A 195 14.40 -7.75 -18.30
N ASP A 196 14.01 -7.56 -19.53
CA ASP A 196 13.99 -6.23 -20.14
C ASP A 196 13.29 -5.24 -19.19
N THR A 197 13.98 -4.15 -18.89
CA THR A 197 13.36 -3.04 -18.15
C THR A 197 12.16 -2.49 -18.93
N PRO A 198 11.19 -1.83 -18.27
CA PRO A 198 10.08 -1.17 -18.98
C PRO A 198 10.55 -0.24 -20.09
N TYR A 199 11.71 0.38 -19.90
CA TYR A 199 12.36 1.21 -20.94
C TYR A 199 12.83 0.36 -22.12
N GLN A 200 13.49 -0.77 -21.88
CA GLN A 200 13.97 -1.66 -22.94
C GLN A 200 12.80 -2.28 -23.72
N ARG A 201 11.72 -2.69 -23.03
CA ARG A 201 10.48 -3.17 -23.68
C ARG A 201 9.85 -2.09 -24.57
N ARG A 202 9.77 -0.83 -24.08
CA ARG A 202 9.28 0.29 -24.88
C ARG A 202 10.19 0.59 -26.07
N ALA A 203 11.49 0.51 -25.89
CA ALA A 203 12.47 0.69 -26.98
C ALA A 203 12.38 -0.44 -28.00
N ALA A 204 12.29 -1.69 -27.58
CA ALA A 204 12.10 -2.86 -28.43
C ALA A 204 10.80 -2.75 -29.25
N ARG A 205 9.67 -2.41 -28.60
CA ARG A 205 8.38 -2.18 -29.27
C ARG A 205 8.47 -1.05 -30.32
N ARG A 206 9.13 0.05 -29.99
CA ARG A 206 9.34 1.15 -30.97
C ARG A 206 10.20 0.70 -32.15
N ARG A 207 11.21 -0.16 -31.92
CA ARG A 207 12.02 -0.74 -33.01
C ARG A 207 11.18 -1.64 -33.91
N GLN A 208 10.36 -2.52 -33.34
CA GLN A 208 9.46 -3.40 -34.10
C GLN A 208 8.51 -2.58 -34.99
N LEU A 209 7.80 -1.60 -34.42
CA LEU A 209 6.89 -0.74 -35.19
C LEU A 209 7.60 0.03 -36.31
N ARG A 210 8.86 0.43 -36.13
CA ARG A 210 9.65 1.05 -37.22
C ARG A 210 9.99 0.07 -38.31
N VAL A 211 10.32 -1.18 -37.98
CA VAL A 211 10.61 -2.24 -38.96
C VAL A 211 9.35 -2.56 -39.78
N GLU A 212 8.21 -2.75 -39.10
CA GLU A 212 6.93 -3.00 -39.77
C GLU A 212 6.55 -1.89 -40.74
N ARG A 213 6.62 -0.61 -40.30
CA ARG A 213 6.33 0.54 -41.16
C ARG A 213 7.28 0.62 -42.37
N ARG A 214 8.56 0.26 -42.19
CA ARG A 214 9.51 0.21 -43.31
C ARG A 214 9.17 -0.92 -44.28
N ALA A 215 8.79 -2.09 -43.79
CA ALA A 215 8.36 -3.22 -44.60
C ALA A 215 7.11 -2.89 -45.44
N GLU A 216 6.08 -2.32 -44.80
CA GLU A 216 4.86 -1.86 -45.49
C GLU A 216 5.16 -0.82 -46.58
N ARG A 217 6.02 0.15 -46.26
CA ARG A 217 6.43 1.20 -47.21
C ARG A 217 7.14 0.59 -48.43
N ARG A 218 7.99 -0.42 -48.20
CA ARG A 218 8.69 -1.15 -49.26
C ARG A 218 7.72 -1.96 -50.12
N GLN A 219 6.75 -2.63 -49.52
CA GLN A 219 5.70 -3.34 -50.24
C GLN A 219 4.86 -2.41 -51.10
N ARG A 220 4.43 -1.27 -50.60
CA ARG A 220 3.68 -0.25 -51.37
C ARG A 220 4.48 0.29 -52.56
N LEU A 221 5.80 0.54 -52.41
CA LEU A 221 6.66 0.99 -53.49
C LEU A 221 6.82 -0.12 -54.58
N VAL A 222 6.99 -1.36 -54.19
CA VAL A 222 7.07 -2.48 -55.13
C VAL A 222 5.73 -2.69 -55.89
N ALA A 223 4.60 -2.59 -55.18
CA ALA A 223 3.28 -2.67 -55.79
C ALA A 223 3.05 -1.53 -56.80
N ARG A 224 3.41 -0.27 -56.50
CA ARG A 224 3.34 0.85 -57.45
C ARG A 224 4.19 0.62 -58.72
N ARG A 225 5.42 0.16 -58.56
CA ARG A 225 6.29 -0.15 -59.69
C ARG A 225 5.76 -1.31 -60.57
N ARG A 226 5.02 -2.27 -59.99
CA ARG A 226 4.38 -3.36 -60.77
C ARG A 226 3.20 -2.84 -61.60
N VAL A 227 2.44 -1.88 -61.08
CA VAL A 227 1.34 -1.24 -61.82
C VAL A 227 1.83 -0.40 -62.98
N GLU A 228 2.91 0.37 -62.79
CA GLU A 228 3.52 1.22 -63.83
C GLU A 228 4.20 0.41 -64.93
N ARG A 229 4.59 -0.85 -64.73
CA ARG A 229 5.23 -1.74 -65.72
C ARG A 229 4.27 -2.65 -66.47
N ARG A 230 2.95 -2.50 -66.33
CA ARG A 230 2.00 -3.21 -67.19
C ARG A 230 1.89 -2.47 -68.53
N PRO A 231 2.34 -3.08 -69.68
CA PRO A 231 2.14 -2.48 -70.98
C PRO A 231 0.64 -2.43 -71.31
N ARG A 232 0.23 -1.33 -71.94
CA ARG A 232 -1.14 -1.18 -72.48
C ARG A 232 -1.36 -2.15 -73.64
#